data_33c1dcc91f659d1b3d6ef9ce2b199812
#
_entry.id   33c1dcc91f659d1b3d6ef9ce2b199812
#
_cell.length_a   1.000
_cell.length_b   1.000
_cell.length_c   1.000
_cell.angle_alpha   90.00
_cell.angle_beta   90.00
_cell.angle_gamma   90.00
#
_symmetry.space_group_name_H-M   'P 1'
#
loop_
_entity.id
_entity.type
_entity.pdbx_description
1 polymer ?
#
loop_
_entity_poly.entity_id
_entity_poly.type
_entity_poly.pdbx_seq_one_letter_code
_entity_poly.pdbx_strand_id
1 'polypeptide(L)'
;MQESDKPRLARLGLRFGVETVYMPELLKPAQIELRSLLFSLANGAFYEGAPPPAGRVAIDAIADVPDAYWLAVGYRRLGQRVMRVDMVERVAMLVRVAARQGQFKIAEDMLSLAGATREQMAQMLLDLGCIIVGEEAAEDPEKSALQIFERKRKARPPRTDKAPAPNPVSYTHLRAHET
;
A
#
# COMPACT_ATOMS: atom_id res chain seq x y z
N MET A 1 -6.61 -6.04 14.68
CA MET A 1 -7.22 -4.70 14.70
C MET A 1 -8.71 -4.89 14.47
N GLN A 2 -9.54 -4.50 15.41
CA GLN A 2 -10.99 -4.61 15.27
C GLN A 2 -11.53 -3.49 14.36
N GLU A 3 -12.62 -3.73 13.66
CA GLU A 3 -13.24 -2.74 12.76
C GLU A 3 -13.65 -1.45 13.48
N SER A 4 -14.00 -1.59 14.77
CA SER A 4 -14.34 -0.48 15.68
C SER A 4 -13.17 0.48 15.96
N ASP A 5 -11.92 0.04 15.79
CA ASP A 5 -10.74 0.87 16.09
C ASP A 5 -10.41 1.87 14.96
N LYS A 6 -10.82 1.55 13.72
CA LYS A 6 -10.53 2.38 12.55
C LYS A 6 -10.98 3.84 12.69
N PRO A 7 -12.23 4.14 13.15
CA PRO A 7 -12.68 5.52 13.30
C PRO A 7 -11.87 6.31 14.35
N ARG A 8 -11.44 5.63 15.42
CA ARG A 8 -10.60 6.26 16.47
C ARG A 8 -9.23 6.60 15.92
N LEU A 9 -8.59 5.66 15.21
CA LEU A 9 -7.30 5.87 14.59
C LEU A 9 -7.34 6.94 13.48
N ALA A 10 -8.43 6.96 12.69
CA ALA A 10 -8.62 8.00 11.68
C ALA A 10 -8.71 9.42 12.29
N ARG A 11 -9.32 9.58 13.48
CA ARG A 11 -9.33 10.85 14.22
C ARG A 11 -7.94 11.29 14.68
N LEU A 12 -7.03 10.34 14.90
CA LEU A 12 -5.61 10.61 15.20
C LEU A 12 -4.78 10.91 13.95
N GLY A 13 -5.41 11.05 12.78
CA GLY A 13 -4.76 11.40 11.53
C GLY A 13 -4.25 10.22 10.71
N LEU A 14 -4.47 8.96 11.14
CA LEU A 14 -4.10 7.81 10.33
C LEU A 14 -5.02 7.65 9.11
N ARG A 15 -4.43 7.30 7.98
CA ARG A 15 -5.12 6.97 6.74
C ARG A 15 -4.97 5.49 6.45
N PHE A 16 -6.09 4.82 6.19
CA PHE A 16 -6.14 3.41 5.81
C PHE A 16 -6.22 3.33 4.30
N GLY A 17 -5.09 3.01 3.69
CA GLY A 17 -5.00 2.85 2.24
C GLY A 17 -5.36 1.43 1.76
N VAL A 18 -5.10 1.18 0.49
CA VAL A 18 -5.30 -0.13 -0.16
C VAL A 18 -4.16 -1.09 0.21
N GLU A 19 -2.95 -0.58 0.28
CA GLU A 19 -1.72 -1.34 0.51
C GLU A 19 -1.15 -1.14 1.91
N THR A 20 -1.29 0.07 2.49
CA THR A 20 -0.68 0.41 3.77
C THR A 20 -1.53 1.36 4.60
N VAL A 21 -1.14 1.52 5.85
CA VAL A 21 -1.66 2.54 6.76
C VAL A 21 -0.57 3.58 6.96
N TYR A 22 -0.90 4.85 6.83
CA TYR A 22 0.07 5.94 6.95
C TYR A 22 -0.54 7.17 7.62
N MET A 23 0.33 8.06 8.08
CA MET A 23 -0.06 9.35 8.65
C MET A 23 0.49 10.46 7.75
N PRO A 24 -0.36 11.26 7.06
CA PRO A 24 0.07 12.32 6.15
C PRO A 24 1.01 13.35 6.79
N GLU A 25 0.81 13.65 8.07
CA GLU A 25 1.67 14.58 8.80
C GLU A 25 3.14 14.14 8.82
N LEU A 26 3.40 12.82 8.87
CA LEU A 26 4.74 12.25 8.85
C LEU A 26 5.38 12.25 7.44
N LEU A 27 4.66 12.66 6.41
CA LEU A 27 5.16 12.79 5.05
C LEU A 27 5.55 14.22 4.68
N LYS A 28 5.50 15.14 5.63
CA LYS A 28 6.01 16.51 5.46
C LYS A 28 7.53 16.52 5.42
N PRO A 29 8.17 17.46 4.68
CA PRO A 29 9.62 17.47 4.50
C PRO A 29 10.42 17.38 5.80
N ALA A 30 10.13 18.22 6.78
CA ALA A 30 10.85 18.22 8.05
C ALA A 30 10.75 16.88 8.81
N GLN A 31 9.61 16.19 8.74
CA GLN A 31 9.43 14.88 9.35
C GLN A 31 10.17 13.78 8.59
N ILE A 32 10.25 13.87 7.26
CA ILE A 32 11.04 12.97 6.43
C ILE A 32 12.53 13.11 6.76
N GLU A 33 13.04 14.34 6.84
CA GLU A 33 14.43 14.64 7.21
C GLU A 33 14.77 14.13 8.61
N LEU A 34 13.92 14.39 9.60
CA LEU A 34 14.09 13.90 10.96
C LEU A 34 14.11 12.37 11.00
N ARG A 35 13.20 11.69 10.33
CA ARG A 35 13.14 10.22 10.29
C ARG A 35 14.33 9.61 9.56
N SER A 36 14.82 10.27 8.50
CA SER A 36 16.06 9.91 7.82
C SER A 36 17.25 9.96 8.78
N LEU A 37 17.39 11.06 9.51
CA LEU A 37 18.46 11.22 10.49
C LEU A 37 18.38 10.16 11.60
N LEU A 38 17.20 9.96 12.16
CA LEU A 38 17.00 8.95 13.23
C LEU A 38 17.28 7.54 12.74
N PHE A 39 16.88 7.18 11.52
CA PHE A 39 17.19 5.88 10.94
C PHE A 39 18.69 5.71 10.73
N SER A 40 19.36 6.72 10.19
CA SER A 40 20.80 6.69 9.94
C SER A 40 21.59 6.55 11.25
N LEU A 41 21.22 7.29 12.27
CA LEU A 41 21.86 7.19 13.61
C LEU A 41 21.64 5.80 14.23
N ALA A 42 20.43 5.26 14.14
CA ALA A 42 20.09 3.96 14.70
C ALA A 42 20.82 2.80 14.01
N ASN A 43 21.12 2.95 12.71
CA ASN A 43 21.78 1.90 11.92
C ASN A 43 23.28 2.18 11.66
N GLY A 44 23.81 3.32 12.09
CA GLY A 44 25.21 3.70 11.87
C GLY A 44 25.56 3.90 10.39
N ALA A 45 24.57 4.22 9.53
CA ALA A 45 24.73 4.33 8.09
C ALA A 45 24.05 5.58 7.54
N PHE A 46 24.77 6.36 6.75
CA PHE A 46 24.26 7.50 6.00
C PHE A 46 24.25 7.15 4.51
N TYR A 47 23.11 7.40 3.85
CA TYR A 47 22.91 7.04 2.45
C TYR A 47 22.99 8.28 1.58
N GLU A 48 23.89 8.28 0.59
CA GLU A 48 24.02 9.37 -0.35
C GLU A 48 22.76 9.53 -1.20
N GLY A 49 22.35 10.78 -1.41
CA GLY A 49 21.13 11.11 -2.17
C GLY A 49 19.80 10.83 -1.43
N ALA A 50 19.86 10.38 -0.18
CA ALA A 50 18.69 10.20 0.67
C ALA A 50 18.73 11.20 1.85
N PRO A 51 17.56 11.77 2.28
CA PRO A 51 16.18 11.55 1.78
C PRO A 51 15.91 12.23 0.43
N PRO A 52 14.79 11.89 -0.25
CA PRO A 52 14.38 12.60 -1.46
C PRO A 52 14.21 14.09 -1.21
N PRO A 53 14.61 14.94 -2.18
CA PRO A 53 14.44 16.38 -2.05
C PRO A 53 13.00 16.79 -1.75
N ALA A 54 12.82 17.86 -0.99
CA ALA A 54 11.51 18.40 -0.64
C ALA A 54 10.61 18.58 -1.88
N GLY A 55 9.36 18.11 -1.79
CA GLY A 55 8.40 18.18 -2.90
C GLY A 55 8.51 17.03 -3.93
N ARG A 56 9.57 16.25 -3.92
CA ARG A 56 9.68 15.06 -4.79
C ARG A 56 8.85 13.91 -4.20
N VAL A 57 7.86 13.47 -4.96
CA VAL A 57 6.96 12.36 -4.55
C VAL A 57 7.39 11.02 -5.12
N ALA A 58 8.22 11.03 -6.16
CA ALA A 58 8.81 9.84 -6.78
C ALA A 58 10.22 10.17 -7.29
N ILE A 59 11.13 9.23 -7.11
CA ILE A 59 12.51 9.26 -7.59
C ILE A 59 12.90 7.91 -8.14
N ASP A 60 14.02 7.83 -8.86
CA ASP A 60 14.60 6.55 -9.21
C ASP A 60 15.21 5.88 -7.98
N ALA A 61 15.14 4.56 -7.92
CA ALA A 61 15.68 3.81 -6.80
C ALA A 61 17.21 3.95 -6.74
N ILE A 62 17.72 4.25 -5.56
CA ILE A 62 19.15 4.30 -5.28
C ILE A 62 19.59 2.90 -4.85
N ALA A 63 20.60 2.34 -5.52
CA ALA A 63 20.98 0.93 -5.39
C ALA A 63 21.31 0.51 -3.95
N ASP A 64 22.11 1.32 -3.25
CA ASP A 64 22.66 0.98 -1.93
C ASP A 64 21.75 1.37 -0.76
N VAL A 65 20.55 1.91 -1.04
CA VAL A 65 19.61 2.30 -0.02
C VAL A 65 18.62 1.16 0.24
N PRO A 66 18.57 0.58 1.46
CA PRO A 66 17.72 -0.56 1.76
C PRO A 66 16.23 -0.16 1.82
N ASP A 67 15.35 -1.12 1.52
CA ASP A 67 13.89 -0.90 1.56
C ASP A 67 13.41 -0.48 2.95
N ALA A 68 14.06 -0.97 4.01
CA ALA A 68 13.75 -0.57 5.38
C ALA A 68 13.93 0.93 5.62
N TYR A 69 14.94 1.56 5.00
CA TYR A 69 15.13 3.01 5.03
C TYR A 69 13.95 3.72 4.36
N TRP A 70 13.59 3.30 3.13
CA TRP A 70 12.50 3.92 2.40
C TRP A 70 11.18 3.85 3.18
N LEU A 71 10.88 2.70 3.76
CA LEU A 71 9.70 2.54 4.63
C LEU A 71 9.77 3.46 5.86
N ALA A 72 10.96 3.56 6.47
CA ALA A 72 11.16 4.44 7.61
C ALA A 72 10.89 5.90 7.30
N VAL A 73 11.23 6.41 6.12
CA VAL A 73 11.00 7.81 5.71
C VAL A 73 9.64 8.03 5.02
N GLY A 74 8.81 6.99 4.91
CA GLY A 74 7.45 7.10 4.33
C GLY A 74 7.43 6.99 2.80
N TYR A 75 8.39 6.29 2.24
CA TYR A 75 8.46 5.93 0.83
C TYR A 75 8.40 4.40 0.67
N ARG A 76 8.09 3.93 -0.53
CA ARG A 76 8.11 2.52 -0.89
C ARG A 76 8.78 2.34 -2.24
N ARG A 77 9.67 1.35 -2.32
CA ARG A 77 10.25 0.93 -3.59
C ARG A 77 9.23 0.09 -4.36
N LEU A 78 9.07 0.41 -5.64
CA LEU A 78 8.26 -0.32 -6.61
C LEU A 78 9.05 -0.41 -7.91
N GLY A 79 9.60 -1.59 -8.21
CA GLY A 79 10.54 -1.79 -9.30
C GLY A 79 11.77 -0.89 -9.15
N GLN A 80 12.02 -0.11 -10.19
CA GLN A 80 13.14 0.85 -10.25
C GLN A 80 12.77 2.25 -9.70
N ARG A 81 11.57 2.41 -9.14
CA ARG A 81 11.10 3.69 -8.59
C ARG A 81 10.91 3.59 -7.09
N VAL A 82 11.18 4.69 -6.42
CA VAL A 82 10.83 4.90 -5.00
C VAL A 82 9.80 6.00 -4.94
N MET A 83 8.66 5.71 -4.37
CA MET A 83 7.50 6.60 -4.35
C MET A 83 6.99 6.80 -2.94
N ARG A 84 6.57 8.03 -2.63
CA ARG A 84 5.95 8.36 -1.34
C ARG A 84 4.64 7.58 -1.15
N VAL A 85 4.42 7.05 0.06
CA VAL A 85 3.34 6.09 0.32
C VAL A 85 1.94 6.61 -0.03
N ASP A 86 1.66 7.90 0.11
CA ASP A 86 0.38 8.49 -0.29
C ASP A 86 0.13 8.42 -1.81
N MET A 87 1.19 8.53 -2.61
CA MET A 87 1.12 8.38 -4.07
C MET A 87 0.99 6.90 -4.47
N VAL A 88 1.71 6.01 -3.76
CA VAL A 88 1.52 4.55 -3.93
C VAL A 88 0.05 4.17 -3.70
N GLU A 89 -0.59 4.73 -2.67
CA GLU A 89 -1.99 4.46 -2.37
C GLU A 89 -2.94 4.98 -3.47
N ARG A 90 -2.63 6.12 -4.08
CA ARG A 90 -3.42 6.63 -5.22
C ARG A 90 -3.30 5.71 -6.43
N VAL A 91 -2.09 5.28 -6.77
CA VAL A 91 -1.86 4.30 -7.86
C VAL A 91 -2.58 2.98 -7.54
N ALA A 92 -2.41 2.45 -6.33
CA ALA A 92 -3.07 1.22 -5.90
C ALA A 92 -4.60 1.32 -5.94
N MET A 93 -5.17 2.51 -5.70
CA MET A 93 -6.62 2.74 -5.84
C MET A 93 -7.06 2.67 -7.30
N LEU A 94 -6.32 3.29 -8.24
CA LEU A 94 -6.60 3.20 -9.68
C LEU A 94 -6.52 1.74 -10.15
N VAL A 95 -5.47 1.02 -9.76
CA VAL A 95 -5.30 -0.41 -10.02
C VAL A 95 -6.49 -1.22 -9.48
N ARG A 96 -6.91 -0.93 -8.24
CA ARG A 96 -8.05 -1.61 -7.62
C ARG A 96 -9.35 -1.37 -8.37
N VAL A 97 -9.56 -0.16 -8.87
CA VAL A 97 -10.75 0.19 -9.67
C VAL A 97 -10.71 -0.53 -11.01
N ALA A 98 -9.59 -0.48 -11.73
CA ALA A 98 -9.41 -1.17 -13.01
C ALA A 98 -9.59 -2.70 -12.86
N ALA A 99 -8.98 -3.29 -11.84
CA ALA A 99 -9.06 -4.73 -11.58
C ALA A 99 -10.46 -5.24 -11.16
N ARG A 100 -11.41 -4.35 -10.82
CA ARG A 100 -12.81 -4.76 -10.57
C ARG A 100 -13.51 -5.27 -11.83
N GLN A 101 -13.10 -4.79 -12.99
CA GLN A 101 -13.63 -5.19 -14.29
C GLN A 101 -12.93 -6.46 -14.83
N GLY A 102 -11.97 -7.02 -14.10
CA GLY A 102 -11.18 -8.17 -14.51
C GLY A 102 -9.80 -7.76 -15.01
N GLN A 103 -9.46 -8.18 -16.21
CA GLN A 103 -8.21 -7.81 -16.88
C GLN A 103 -8.20 -6.32 -17.25
N PHE A 104 -7.04 -5.69 -17.13
CA PHE A 104 -6.89 -4.26 -17.45
C PHE A 104 -5.53 -3.96 -18.09
N LYS A 105 -5.44 -2.82 -18.76
CA LYS A 105 -4.21 -2.27 -19.33
C LYS A 105 -3.75 -1.06 -18.51
N ILE A 106 -2.48 -0.71 -18.64
CA ILE A 106 -1.94 0.52 -18.04
C ILE A 106 -2.64 1.72 -18.69
N ALA A 107 -3.32 2.50 -17.87
CA ALA A 107 -4.01 3.72 -18.31
C ALA A 107 -3.07 4.94 -18.17
N GLU A 108 -3.30 5.97 -18.99
CA GLU A 108 -2.46 7.18 -19.02
C GLU A 108 -2.50 7.96 -17.70
N ASP A 109 -3.61 7.91 -16.99
CA ASP A 109 -3.75 8.52 -15.66
C ASP A 109 -2.83 7.85 -14.62
N MET A 110 -2.59 6.53 -14.71
CA MET A 110 -1.64 5.82 -13.87
C MET A 110 -0.21 6.28 -14.16
N LEU A 111 0.17 6.44 -15.44
CA LEU A 111 1.49 6.90 -15.85
C LEU A 111 1.75 8.34 -15.37
N SER A 112 0.79 9.22 -15.63
CA SER A 112 0.86 10.63 -15.23
C SER A 112 0.96 10.79 -13.71
N LEU A 113 0.16 10.04 -12.96
CA LEU A 113 0.15 10.10 -11.50
C LEU A 113 1.48 9.60 -10.90
N ALA A 114 2.06 8.55 -11.47
CA ALA A 114 3.31 7.96 -11.02
C ALA A 114 4.55 8.72 -11.54
N GLY A 115 4.41 9.52 -12.60
CA GLY A 115 5.54 10.10 -13.32
C GLY A 115 6.48 9.02 -13.84
N ALA A 116 5.94 7.92 -14.37
CA ALA A 116 6.66 6.73 -14.76
C ALA A 116 6.44 6.41 -16.25
N THR A 117 7.42 5.76 -16.87
CA THR A 117 7.24 5.17 -18.20
C THR A 117 6.33 3.95 -18.11
N ARG A 118 5.88 3.44 -19.25
CA ARG A 118 5.02 2.25 -19.31
C ARG A 118 5.72 1.02 -18.75
N GLU A 119 7.00 0.86 -19.04
CA GLU A 119 7.84 -0.23 -18.54
C GLU A 119 8.04 -0.14 -17.02
N GLN A 120 8.29 1.06 -16.50
CA GLN A 120 8.40 1.29 -15.06
C GLN A 120 7.07 1.02 -14.36
N MET A 121 5.96 1.44 -14.95
CA MET A 121 4.62 1.17 -14.41
C MET A 121 4.31 -0.34 -14.41
N ALA A 122 4.70 -1.08 -15.44
CA ALA A 122 4.55 -2.53 -15.47
C ALA A 122 5.24 -3.20 -14.29
N GLN A 123 6.48 -2.81 -14.01
CA GLN A 123 7.23 -3.29 -12.84
C GLN A 123 6.54 -2.93 -11.52
N MET A 124 6.05 -1.68 -11.41
CA MET A 124 5.32 -1.24 -10.23
C MET A 124 4.03 -2.04 -10.01
N LEU A 125 3.30 -2.41 -11.08
CA LEU A 125 2.11 -3.23 -11.01
C LEU A 125 2.40 -4.64 -10.52
N LEU A 126 3.52 -5.25 -10.94
CA LEU A 126 3.97 -6.55 -10.45
C LEU A 126 4.22 -6.49 -8.93
N ASP A 127 4.90 -5.46 -8.45
CA ASP A 127 5.16 -5.25 -7.01
C ASP A 127 3.89 -4.93 -6.19
N LEU A 128 2.85 -4.38 -6.84
CA LEU A 128 1.52 -4.20 -6.26
C LEU A 128 0.67 -5.47 -6.30
N GLY A 129 1.26 -6.60 -6.75
CA GLY A 129 0.61 -7.91 -6.74
C GLY A 129 -0.30 -8.15 -7.95
N CYS A 130 -0.07 -7.45 -9.05
CA CYS A 130 -0.64 -7.81 -10.35
C CYS A 130 0.21 -8.89 -11.03
N ILE A 131 -0.38 -9.57 -12.00
CA ILE A 131 0.29 -10.52 -12.90
C ILE A 131 0.02 -10.11 -14.34
N ILE A 132 0.95 -10.39 -15.22
CA ILE A 132 0.76 -10.26 -16.67
C ILE A 132 0.03 -11.53 -17.13
N VAL A 133 -1.11 -11.35 -17.79
CA VAL A 133 -1.94 -12.46 -18.28
C VAL A 133 -1.98 -12.54 -19.81
N GLY A 134 -1.48 -11.53 -20.49
CA GLY A 134 -1.38 -11.48 -21.94
C GLY A 134 -0.69 -10.24 -22.44
N GLU A 135 -0.45 -10.22 -23.75
CA GLU A 135 0.07 -9.08 -24.48
C GLU A 135 -0.80 -8.86 -25.72
N GLU A 136 -1.09 -7.62 -26.01
CA GLU A 136 -1.81 -7.24 -27.23
C GLU A 136 -0.85 -6.46 -28.12
N ALA A 137 -0.84 -6.79 -29.41
CA ALA A 137 -0.04 -6.07 -30.38
C ALA A 137 -0.43 -4.57 -30.36
N ALA A 138 0.56 -3.69 -30.30
CA ALA A 138 0.30 -2.27 -30.41
C ALA A 138 -0.25 -1.98 -31.82
N GLU A 139 -1.25 -1.11 -31.91
CA GLU A 139 -1.76 -0.63 -33.21
C GLU A 139 -0.69 0.14 -34.02
N ASP A 140 0.36 0.59 -33.34
CA ASP A 140 1.46 1.35 -33.89
C ASP A 140 2.75 0.53 -33.76
N PRO A 141 3.47 0.21 -34.88
CA PRO A 141 4.67 -0.63 -34.84
C PRO A 141 5.85 -0.03 -34.06
N GLU A 142 5.80 1.28 -33.75
CA GLU A 142 6.81 1.95 -32.91
C GLU A 142 6.51 1.86 -31.40
N LYS A 143 5.34 1.38 -31.02
CA LYS A 143 4.95 1.23 -29.60
C LYS A 143 5.11 -0.21 -29.15
N SER A 144 5.70 -0.38 -27.98
CA SER A 144 5.82 -1.68 -27.32
C SER A 144 4.44 -2.34 -27.14
N ALA A 145 4.37 -3.67 -27.23
CA ALA A 145 3.17 -4.44 -27.01
C ALA A 145 2.49 -4.04 -25.68
N LEU A 146 1.16 -3.93 -25.72
CA LEU A 146 0.37 -3.53 -24.56
C LEU A 146 0.16 -4.74 -23.65
N GLN A 147 0.80 -4.73 -22.49
CA GLN A 147 0.63 -5.79 -21.50
C GLN A 147 -0.74 -5.70 -20.83
N ILE A 148 -1.37 -6.86 -20.66
CA ILE A 148 -2.64 -7.04 -19.98
C ILE A 148 -2.36 -7.57 -18.58
N PHE A 149 -2.90 -6.90 -17.57
CA PHE A 149 -2.69 -7.22 -16.17
C PHE A 149 -3.96 -7.75 -15.52
N GLU A 150 -3.76 -8.60 -14.52
CA GLU A 150 -4.81 -9.04 -13.60
C GLU A 150 -4.27 -8.93 -12.16
N ARG A 151 -5.11 -8.53 -11.22
CA ARG A 151 -4.72 -8.49 -9.82
C ARG A 151 -4.87 -9.87 -9.19
N LYS A 152 -3.79 -10.42 -8.62
CA LYS A 152 -3.86 -11.63 -7.79
C LYS A 152 -4.89 -11.43 -6.68
N ARG A 153 -5.93 -12.26 -6.66
CA ARG A 153 -6.84 -12.30 -5.52
C ARG A 153 -6.07 -12.84 -4.32
N LYS A 154 -5.86 -12.01 -3.30
CA LYS A 154 -5.42 -12.53 -2.00
C LYS A 154 -6.46 -13.55 -1.56
N ALA A 155 -6.04 -14.80 -1.33
CA ALA A 155 -6.92 -15.82 -0.77
C ALA A 155 -7.57 -15.23 0.49
N ARG A 156 -8.90 -15.16 0.49
CA ARG A 156 -9.65 -14.71 1.66
C ARG A 156 -9.35 -15.74 2.75
N PRO A 157 -8.82 -15.36 3.92
CA PRO A 157 -8.64 -16.31 5.01
C PRO A 157 -9.99 -17.00 5.24
N PRO A 158 -10.00 -18.32 5.48
CA PRO A 158 -11.24 -19.03 5.75
C PRO A 158 -11.98 -18.28 6.84
N ARG A 159 -13.27 -18.02 6.61
CA ARG A 159 -14.13 -17.48 7.66
C ARG A 159 -14.05 -18.52 8.80
N THR A 160 -13.38 -18.15 9.87
CA THR A 160 -13.56 -18.88 11.12
C THR A 160 -15.04 -18.68 11.47
N ASP A 161 -15.82 -19.73 11.32
CA ASP A 161 -17.21 -19.75 11.77
C ASP A 161 -17.16 -19.31 13.23
N LYS A 162 -17.81 -18.19 13.49
CA LYS A 162 -17.99 -17.70 14.84
C LYS A 162 -18.62 -18.84 15.62
N ALA A 163 -17.90 -19.41 16.58
CA ALA A 163 -18.47 -20.37 17.49
C ALA A 163 -19.81 -19.82 17.99
N PRO A 164 -20.89 -20.62 18.03
CA PRO A 164 -22.16 -20.15 18.50
C PRO A 164 -21.99 -19.54 19.89
N ALA A 165 -22.51 -18.33 20.07
CA ALA A 165 -22.47 -17.66 21.36
C ALA A 165 -23.04 -18.63 22.45
N PRO A 166 -22.37 -18.78 23.61
CA PRO A 166 -22.90 -19.60 24.68
C PRO A 166 -24.28 -19.09 25.03
N ASN A 167 -25.23 -20.03 25.07
CA ASN A 167 -26.61 -19.73 25.47
C ASN A 167 -26.58 -18.98 26.81
N PRO A 168 -27.36 -17.91 26.98
CA PRO A 168 -27.47 -17.27 28.26
C PRO A 168 -28.10 -18.31 29.23
N VAL A 169 -27.31 -18.66 30.25
CA VAL A 169 -27.78 -19.53 31.32
C VAL A 169 -28.91 -18.80 32.01
N SER A 170 -30.13 -19.32 31.88
CA SER A 170 -31.27 -18.80 32.59
C SER A 170 -31.09 -19.16 34.07
N TYR A 171 -30.80 -18.15 34.88
CA TYR A 171 -30.86 -18.30 36.32
C TYR A 171 -32.31 -18.46 36.74
N THR A 172 -32.74 -19.70 36.89
CA THR A 172 -34.02 -20.03 37.57
C THR A 172 -33.86 -19.71 39.04
N HIS A 173 -34.71 -18.83 39.55
CA HIS A 173 -34.83 -18.43 40.94
C HIS A 173 -34.89 -19.63 41.88
N LEU A 174 -33.90 -19.76 42.75
CA LEU A 174 -34.03 -20.52 43.98
C LEU A 174 -34.90 -19.70 44.94
N ARG A 175 -36.18 -20.08 45.05
CA ARG A 175 -37.07 -19.63 46.12
C ARG A 175 -36.62 -20.27 47.40
N ALA A 176 -36.10 -19.48 48.34
CA ALA A 176 -35.95 -19.91 49.72
C ALA A 176 -37.33 -20.11 50.34
N HIS A 177 -37.59 -21.30 50.85
CA HIS A 177 -38.66 -21.55 51.78
C HIS A 177 -38.10 -21.36 53.18
N GLU A 178 -38.53 -20.31 53.86
CA GLU A 178 -38.48 -20.22 55.33
C GLU A 178 -39.62 -20.94 55.91
N THR A 179 -39.33 -21.80 56.86
CA THR A 179 -40.21 -22.19 58.06
C THR A 179 -39.33 -22.18 59.27
#